data_53c82eff407cd30a49d27929c486841f
#
_entry.id   53c82eff407cd30a49d27929c486841f
#
_cell.length_a   1.000
_cell.length_b   1.000
_cell.length_c   1.000
_cell.angle_alpha   90.00
_cell.angle_beta   90.00
_cell.angle_gamma   90.00
#
_symmetry.space_group_name_H-M   'P 1'
#
loop_
_entity.id
_entity.type
_entity.pdbx_description
1 polymer ?
#
loop_
_entity_poly.entity_id
_entity_poly.type
_entity_poly.pdbx_seq_one_letter_code
_entity_poly.pdbx_strand_id
1 'polypeptide(L)'
;MTELLDKIIIRFFFILLTCLVLMAYRYAHGLFYTPSRSSTLRRFFPTNNASDTIHLFARILGVVIIFHNLTINMAYGIWWASFNFCCEGILVFFLYLGSIYIIEGISLYDFEYSAEITERKNFAYATVSGMQAIAVAIVLTSIFKAAQHSLTLLFILWPFSLVLLGITTKLFKYVSQLSFAKMIIQGKMAIALSYGGYIWGWSFLIAAAFRNNGSAIQWYAGHIILRLLLSIIIFP
;
A
#
# COMPACT_ATOMS: atom_id res chain seq x y z
N MET A 1 -11.03 36.40 -11.37
CA MET A 1 -12.17 35.62 -10.87
C MET A 1 -12.32 34.26 -11.58
N THR A 2 -12.13 34.21 -12.89
CA THR A 2 -12.16 32.99 -13.72
C THR A 2 -11.10 31.96 -13.30
N GLU A 3 -9.85 32.35 -13.08
CA GLU A 3 -8.75 31.44 -12.73
C GLU A 3 -8.96 30.70 -11.38
N LEU A 4 -9.58 31.38 -10.41
CA LEU A 4 -9.88 30.77 -9.11
C LEU A 4 -11.04 29.76 -9.24
N LEU A 5 -12.01 30.07 -10.05
CA LEU A 5 -13.17 29.22 -10.33
C LEU A 5 -12.75 27.94 -11.08
N ASP A 6 -11.85 28.07 -12.05
CA ASP A 6 -11.29 26.95 -12.79
C ASP A 6 -10.50 26.00 -11.87
N LYS A 7 -9.68 26.56 -10.96
CA LYS A 7 -8.96 25.77 -9.95
C LYS A 7 -9.91 25.00 -9.01
N ILE A 8 -11.03 25.60 -8.62
CA ILE A 8 -12.03 24.95 -7.77
C ILE A 8 -12.73 23.82 -8.52
N ILE A 9 -13.17 24.08 -9.75
CA ILE A 9 -13.84 23.06 -10.60
C ILE A 9 -12.93 21.87 -10.81
N ILE A 10 -11.67 22.10 -11.16
CA ILE A 10 -10.67 21.05 -11.36
C ILE A 10 -10.48 20.21 -10.10
N ARG A 11 -10.32 20.83 -8.92
CA ARG A 11 -10.18 20.13 -7.65
C ARG A 11 -11.41 19.30 -7.34
N PHE A 12 -12.61 19.85 -7.54
CA PHE A 12 -13.87 19.15 -7.32
C PHE A 12 -13.98 17.90 -8.22
N PHE A 13 -13.60 18.05 -9.50
CA PHE A 13 -13.61 16.96 -10.46
C PHE A 13 -12.67 15.82 -10.03
N PHE A 14 -11.45 16.13 -9.57
CA PHE A 14 -10.51 15.12 -9.12
C PHE A 14 -10.91 14.46 -7.80
N ILE A 15 -11.56 15.18 -6.90
CA ILE A 15 -12.18 14.60 -5.70
C ILE A 15 -13.25 13.58 -6.11
N LEU A 16 -14.08 13.91 -7.08
CA LEU A 16 -15.12 13.01 -7.59
C LEU A 16 -14.52 11.75 -8.22
N LEU A 17 -13.47 11.89 -9.04
CA LEU A 17 -12.74 10.75 -9.60
C LEU A 17 -12.13 9.87 -8.51
N THR A 18 -11.52 10.45 -7.48
CA THR A 18 -10.99 9.71 -6.34
C THR A 18 -12.10 8.96 -5.61
N CYS A 19 -13.25 9.57 -5.41
CA CYS A 19 -14.43 8.90 -4.82
C CYS A 19 -14.90 7.72 -5.67
N LEU A 20 -14.91 7.84 -7.00
CA LEU A 20 -15.26 6.74 -7.90
C LEU A 20 -14.28 5.57 -7.79
N VAL A 21 -12.98 5.85 -7.68
CA VAL A 21 -11.96 4.81 -7.47
C VAL A 21 -12.13 4.13 -6.11
N LEU A 22 -12.43 4.89 -5.06
CA LEU A 22 -12.74 4.33 -3.74
C LEU A 22 -14.01 3.46 -3.76
N MET A 23 -15.00 3.83 -4.56
CA MET A 23 -16.17 2.96 -4.80
C MET A 23 -15.79 1.68 -5.54
N ALA A 24 -14.94 1.78 -6.57
CA ALA A 24 -14.43 0.61 -7.31
C ALA A 24 -13.62 -0.32 -6.39
N TYR A 25 -12.88 0.22 -5.42
CA TYR A 25 -12.19 -0.56 -4.39
C TYR A 25 -13.12 -1.51 -3.64
N ARG A 26 -14.35 -1.09 -3.36
CA ARG A 26 -15.36 -1.94 -2.72
C ARG A 26 -15.61 -3.24 -3.50
N TYR A 27 -15.72 -3.13 -4.82
CA TYR A 27 -15.95 -4.29 -5.67
C TYR A 27 -14.70 -5.16 -5.79
N ALA A 28 -13.54 -4.55 -5.99
CA ALA A 28 -12.26 -5.24 -6.06
C ALA A 28 -11.93 -5.98 -4.75
N HIS A 29 -12.17 -5.36 -3.60
CA HIS A 29 -12.01 -6.03 -2.30
C HIS A 29 -12.90 -7.27 -2.17
N GLY A 30 -14.13 -7.21 -2.68
CA GLY A 30 -15.05 -8.36 -2.68
C GLY A 30 -14.61 -9.52 -3.57
N LEU A 31 -13.77 -9.27 -4.58
CA LEU A 31 -13.20 -10.31 -5.44
C LEU A 31 -12.06 -11.08 -4.77
N PHE A 32 -11.23 -10.39 -3.98
CA PHE A 32 -10.04 -10.98 -3.33
C PHE A 32 -10.36 -11.54 -1.93
N TYR A 33 -11.32 -10.96 -1.25
CA TYR A 33 -11.68 -11.34 0.11
C TYR A 33 -13.15 -11.72 0.15
N THR A 34 -13.43 -12.97 0.40
CA THR A 34 -14.77 -13.58 0.41
C THR A 34 -15.79 -12.70 1.13
N PRO A 35 -17.02 -12.62 0.60
CA PRO A 35 -17.93 -11.53 0.87
C PRO A 35 -18.41 -11.45 2.30
N SER A 36 -17.94 -10.46 3.01
CA SER A 36 -18.71 -9.92 4.11
C SER A 36 -19.94 -9.24 3.47
N ARG A 37 -21.11 -9.85 3.61
CA ARG A 37 -22.40 -9.33 3.10
C ARG A 37 -22.83 -7.99 3.70
N SER A 38 -22.05 -7.44 4.62
CA SER A 38 -22.35 -6.16 5.25
C SER A 38 -22.10 -4.98 4.32
N SER A 39 -22.99 -3.98 4.34
CA SER A 39 -22.80 -2.74 3.60
C SER A 39 -21.49 -2.05 4.03
N THR A 40 -20.76 -1.44 3.09
CA THR A 40 -19.48 -0.77 3.35
C THR A 40 -19.57 0.26 4.48
N LEU A 41 -20.69 0.98 4.58
CA LEU A 41 -20.94 1.94 5.64
C LEU A 41 -20.97 1.30 7.03
N ARG A 42 -21.52 0.08 7.17
CA ARG A 42 -21.53 -0.64 8.45
C ARG A 42 -20.14 -1.09 8.89
N ARG A 43 -19.21 -1.27 7.97
CA ARG A 43 -17.81 -1.64 8.27
C ARG A 43 -17.02 -0.51 8.94
N PHE A 44 -17.41 0.74 8.70
CA PHE A 44 -16.79 1.89 9.36
C PHE A 44 -17.23 2.07 10.82
N PHE A 45 -18.21 1.30 11.30
CA PHE A 45 -18.64 1.35 12.68
C PHE A 45 -17.93 0.27 13.53
N PRO A 46 -16.97 0.66 14.40
CA PRO A 46 -16.17 -0.27 15.21
C PRO A 46 -17.01 -1.13 16.16
N THR A 47 -18.23 -0.69 16.47
CA THR A 47 -19.16 -1.41 17.33
C THR A 47 -19.56 -2.79 16.79
N ASN A 48 -19.53 -2.98 15.46
CA ASN A 48 -19.90 -4.25 14.84
C ASN A 48 -18.70 -5.20 14.74
N ASN A 49 -17.60 -4.70 14.17
CA ASN A 49 -16.35 -5.45 14.04
C ASN A 49 -15.16 -4.48 13.86
N ALA A 50 -14.48 -4.19 14.95
CA ALA A 50 -13.33 -3.28 14.95
C ALA A 50 -12.17 -3.79 14.06
N SER A 51 -11.98 -5.10 13.97
CA SER A 51 -10.93 -5.70 13.13
C SER A 51 -11.18 -5.44 11.65
N ASP A 52 -12.42 -5.64 11.18
CA ASP A 52 -12.80 -5.36 9.78
C ASP A 52 -12.70 -3.85 9.47
N THR A 53 -13.08 -3.01 10.43
CA THR A 53 -12.97 -1.54 10.30
C THR A 53 -11.53 -1.10 10.09
N ILE A 54 -10.59 -1.56 10.91
CA ILE A 54 -9.17 -1.21 10.80
C ILE A 54 -8.57 -1.73 9.50
N HIS A 55 -8.86 -2.98 9.17
CA HIS A 55 -8.39 -3.60 7.95
C HIS A 55 -8.83 -2.81 6.70
N LEU A 56 -10.11 -2.45 6.62
CA LEU A 56 -10.64 -1.65 5.51
C LEU A 56 -10.07 -0.23 5.49
N PHE A 57 -10.05 0.43 6.67
CA PHE A 57 -9.57 1.80 6.79
C PHE A 57 -8.10 1.95 6.38
N ALA A 58 -7.24 1.03 6.82
CA ALA A 58 -5.82 1.05 6.45
C ALA A 58 -5.60 0.92 4.93
N ARG A 59 -6.42 0.12 4.25
CA ARG A 59 -6.35 -0.03 2.79
C ARG A 59 -6.83 1.20 2.05
N ILE A 60 -7.92 1.81 2.52
CA ILE A 60 -8.39 3.09 1.97
C ILE A 60 -7.32 4.16 2.17
N LEU A 61 -6.71 4.22 3.35
CA LEU A 61 -5.61 5.14 3.63
C LEU A 61 -4.42 4.92 2.67
N GLY A 62 -4.09 3.66 2.38
CA GLY A 62 -3.07 3.33 1.37
C GLY A 62 -3.43 3.87 -0.02
N VAL A 63 -4.67 3.72 -0.47
CA VAL A 63 -5.14 4.31 -1.74
C VAL A 63 -4.99 5.83 -1.71
N VAL A 64 -5.37 6.49 -0.62
CA VAL A 64 -5.24 7.95 -0.47
C VAL A 64 -3.78 8.40 -0.55
N ILE A 65 -2.85 7.69 0.10
CA ILE A 65 -1.40 7.96 0.04
C ILE A 65 -0.91 7.92 -1.42
N ILE A 66 -1.34 6.93 -2.18
CA ILE A 66 -0.93 6.78 -3.58
C ILE A 66 -1.53 7.90 -4.43
N PHE A 67 -2.84 8.11 -4.34
CA PHE A 67 -3.55 9.10 -5.16
C PHE A 67 -3.12 10.54 -4.87
N HIS A 68 -2.76 10.86 -3.63
CA HIS A 68 -2.20 12.17 -3.29
C HIS A 68 -0.92 12.52 -4.10
N ASN A 69 -0.22 11.51 -4.57
CA ASN A 69 1.04 11.68 -5.31
C ASN A 69 0.89 11.58 -6.82
N LEU A 70 -0.31 11.33 -7.35
CA LEU A 70 -0.58 11.39 -8.78
C LEU A 70 -0.55 12.85 -9.24
N THR A 71 0.18 13.11 -10.31
CA THR A 71 0.30 14.47 -10.88
C THR A 71 -0.74 14.67 -11.98
N ILE A 72 -1.32 15.85 -12.00
CA ILE A 72 -2.29 16.25 -13.02
C ILE A 72 -1.61 17.19 -13.99
N ASN A 73 -1.43 16.74 -15.22
CA ASN A 73 -0.85 17.57 -16.28
C ASN A 73 -1.95 18.15 -17.18
N MET A 74 -2.18 19.47 -17.07
CA MET A 74 -3.20 20.19 -17.80
C MET A 74 -2.74 20.71 -19.17
N ALA A 75 -1.49 20.44 -19.60
CA ALA A 75 -0.90 20.99 -20.81
C ALA A 75 -1.71 20.69 -22.09
N TYR A 76 -2.42 19.57 -22.10
CA TYR A 76 -3.23 19.13 -23.26
C TYR A 76 -4.74 19.25 -23.03
N GLY A 77 -5.16 20.03 -22.04
CA GLY A 77 -6.54 20.27 -21.69
C GLY A 77 -7.13 19.27 -20.68
N ILE A 78 -8.33 19.63 -20.16
CA ILE A 78 -8.97 18.91 -19.05
C ILE A 78 -9.35 17.47 -19.40
N TRP A 79 -9.79 17.20 -20.60
CA TRP A 79 -10.19 15.86 -21.05
C TRP A 79 -9.02 14.88 -21.08
N TRP A 80 -7.88 15.33 -21.62
CA TRP A 80 -6.67 14.53 -21.67
C TRP A 80 -6.06 14.30 -20.29
N ALA A 81 -6.06 15.35 -19.47
CA ALA A 81 -5.62 15.25 -18.08
C ALA A 81 -6.46 14.25 -17.29
N SER A 82 -7.78 14.27 -17.48
CA SER A 82 -8.72 13.35 -16.82
C SER A 82 -8.52 11.91 -17.28
N PHE A 83 -8.35 11.70 -18.59
CA PHE A 83 -8.10 10.38 -19.14
C PHE A 83 -6.80 9.78 -18.60
N ASN A 84 -5.72 10.54 -18.61
CA ASN A 84 -4.43 10.10 -18.07
C ASN A 84 -4.52 9.79 -16.57
N PHE A 85 -5.16 10.67 -15.79
CA PHE A 85 -5.37 10.43 -14.36
C PHE A 85 -6.16 9.14 -14.10
N CYS A 86 -7.21 8.88 -14.86
CA CYS A 86 -7.98 7.63 -14.74
C CYS A 86 -7.11 6.41 -15.09
N CYS A 87 -6.37 6.46 -16.20
CA CYS A 87 -5.50 5.35 -16.62
C CYS A 87 -4.40 5.07 -15.60
N GLU A 88 -3.69 6.10 -15.14
CA GLU A 88 -2.66 6.00 -14.10
C GLU A 88 -3.26 5.52 -12.78
N GLY A 89 -4.39 6.09 -12.37
CA GLY A 89 -5.09 5.72 -11.15
C GLY A 89 -5.53 4.26 -11.12
N ILE A 90 -6.11 3.77 -12.23
CA ILE A 90 -6.52 2.37 -12.38
C ILE A 90 -5.30 1.45 -12.35
N LEU A 91 -4.25 1.78 -13.09
CA LEU A 91 -3.02 1.00 -13.11
C LEU A 91 -2.42 0.85 -11.71
N VAL A 92 -2.20 1.96 -11.03
CA VAL A 92 -1.59 1.98 -9.69
C VAL A 92 -2.47 1.28 -8.66
N PHE A 93 -3.78 1.41 -8.80
CA PHE A 93 -4.75 0.72 -7.98
C PHE A 93 -4.63 -0.81 -8.09
N PHE A 94 -4.53 -1.35 -9.31
CA PHE A 94 -4.33 -2.78 -9.52
C PHE A 94 -2.96 -3.25 -9.02
N LEU A 95 -1.90 -2.46 -9.24
CA LEU A 95 -0.58 -2.77 -8.70
C LEU A 95 -0.60 -2.78 -7.16
N TYR A 96 -1.32 -1.86 -6.53
CA TYR A 96 -1.47 -1.81 -5.08
C TYR A 96 -2.19 -3.04 -4.52
N LEU A 97 -3.34 -3.41 -5.10
CA LEU A 97 -4.08 -4.61 -4.67
C LEU A 97 -3.26 -5.89 -4.85
N GLY A 98 -2.62 -6.03 -6.01
CA GLY A 98 -1.74 -7.16 -6.29
C GLY A 98 -0.56 -7.23 -5.32
N SER A 99 0.03 -6.09 -4.99
CA SER A 99 1.13 -5.99 -4.02
C SER A 99 0.70 -6.42 -2.62
N ILE A 100 -0.46 -5.95 -2.15
CA ILE A 100 -1.00 -6.36 -0.84
C ILE A 100 -1.21 -7.87 -0.82
N TYR A 101 -1.86 -8.42 -1.84
CA TYR A 101 -2.12 -9.85 -1.93
C TYR A 101 -0.84 -10.67 -1.87
N ILE A 102 0.20 -10.27 -2.61
CA ILE A 102 1.51 -10.94 -2.62
C ILE A 102 2.19 -10.84 -1.24
N ILE A 103 2.24 -9.65 -0.63
CA ILE A 103 2.90 -9.46 0.67
C ILE A 103 2.15 -10.19 1.80
N GLU A 104 0.82 -10.16 1.81
CA GLU A 104 0.02 -10.95 2.75
C GLU A 104 0.25 -12.46 2.55
N GLY A 105 0.33 -12.94 1.31
CA GLY A 105 0.67 -14.32 1.01
C GLY A 105 2.06 -14.75 1.50
N ILE A 106 3.01 -13.82 1.65
CA ILE A 106 4.34 -14.10 2.22
C ILE A 106 4.32 -14.07 3.75
N SER A 107 3.59 -13.14 4.34
CA SER A 107 3.64 -12.85 5.78
C SER A 107 2.55 -13.57 6.58
N LEU A 108 1.40 -13.73 5.98
CA LEU A 108 0.17 -14.22 6.62
C LEU A 108 -0.38 -15.49 5.92
N TYR A 109 0.49 -16.26 5.27
CA TYR A 109 0.09 -17.45 4.51
C TYR A 109 -0.62 -18.52 5.36
N ASP A 110 -0.34 -18.54 6.68
CA ASP A 110 -0.97 -19.46 7.64
C ASP A 110 -2.40 -19.04 8.06
N PHE A 111 -2.88 -17.89 7.56
CA PHE A 111 -4.12 -17.29 8.04
C PHE A 111 -5.15 -17.20 6.92
N GLU A 112 -6.38 -17.49 7.27
CA GLU A 112 -7.53 -17.23 6.41
C GLU A 112 -8.26 -15.96 6.84
N TYR A 113 -8.48 -15.05 5.91
CA TYR A 113 -9.11 -13.75 6.17
C TYR A 113 -10.48 -13.91 6.84
N SER A 114 -11.33 -14.82 6.34
CA SER A 114 -12.68 -15.04 6.87
C SER A 114 -12.64 -15.50 8.31
N ALA A 115 -11.75 -16.45 8.63
CA ALA A 115 -11.60 -16.97 10.00
C ALA A 115 -11.09 -15.89 10.97
N GLU A 116 -10.07 -15.13 10.58
CA GLU A 116 -9.45 -14.18 11.49
C GLU A 116 -10.24 -12.87 11.65
N ILE A 117 -10.80 -12.31 10.56
CA ILE A 117 -11.51 -11.02 10.59
C ILE A 117 -13.00 -11.21 10.91
N THR A 118 -13.66 -12.18 10.28
CA THR A 118 -15.12 -12.30 10.36
C THR A 118 -15.55 -13.09 11.58
N GLU A 119 -14.89 -14.24 11.84
CA GLU A 119 -15.29 -15.14 12.93
C GLU A 119 -14.61 -14.75 14.25
N ARG A 120 -13.27 -14.68 14.26
CA ARG A 120 -12.49 -14.43 15.49
C ARG A 120 -12.39 -12.96 15.86
N LYS A 121 -12.67 -12.05 14.92
CA LYS A 121 -12.51 -10.59 15.08
C LYS A 121 -11.11 -10.22 15.58
N ASN A 122 -10.10 -10.88 15.06
CA ASN A 122 -8.71 -10.77 15.51
C ASN A 122 -8.12 -9.40 15.17
N PHE A 123 -8.00 -8.56 16.17
CA PHE A 123 -7.50 -7.20 16.05
C PHE A 123 -6.00 -7.15 15.72
N ALA A 124 -5.21 -8.10 16.25
CA ALA A 124 -3.79 -8.18 15.96
C ALA A 124 -3.53 -8.50 14.47
N TYR A 125 -4.29 -9.47 13.92
CA TYR A 125 -4.24 -9.78 12.49
C TYR A 125 -4.60 -8.56 11.62
N ALA A 126 -5.72 -7.88 11.94
CA ALA A 126 -6.15 -6.69 11.22
C ALA A 126 -5.11 -5.58 11.24
N THR A 127 -4.42 -5.40 12.38
CA THR A 127 -3.35 -4.41 12.52
C THR A 127 -2.15 -4.76 11.66
N VAL A 128 -1.70 -6.01 11.66
CA VAL A 128 -0.58 -6.48 10.83
C VAL A 128 -0.89 -6.25 9.34
N SER A 129 -2.04 -6.73 8.86
CA SER A 129 -2.48 -6.56 7.47
C SER A 129 -2.61 -5.07 7.11
N GLY A 130 -3.18 -4.26 8.01
CA GLY A 130 -3.31 -2.81 7.81
C GLY A 130 -1.96 -2.09 7.70
N MET A 131 -1.01 -2.42 8.59
CA MET A 131 0.34 -1.84 8.55
C MET A 131 1.09 -2.22 7.27
N GLN A 132 0.91 -3.45 6.77
CA GLN A 132 1.46 -3.90 5.49
C GLN A 132 0.87 -3.14 4.31
N ALA A 133 -0.44 -2.93 4.30
CA ALA A 133 -1.12 -2.17 3.25
C ALA A 133 -0.57 -0.74 3.14
N ILE A 134 -0.34 -0.06 4.26
CA ILE A 134 0.26 1.27 4.29
C ILE A 134 1.73 1.23 3.84
N ALA A 135 2.52 0.23 4.29
CA ALA A 135 3.91 0.04 3.89
C ALA A 135 4.04 -0.13 2.36
N VAL A 136 3.18 -0.95 1.78
CA VAL A 136 3.09 -1.14 0.31
C VAL A 136 2.76 0.17 -0.39
N ALA A 137 1.82 0.96 0.14
CA ALA A 137 1.45 2.26 -0.44
C ALA A 137 2.62 3.25 -0.46
N ILE A 138 3.39 3.32 0.63
CA ILE A 138 4.59 4.17 0.74
C ILE A 138 5.63 3.80 -0.33
N VAL A 139 5.92 2.51 -0.44
CA VAL A 139 6.91 2.01 -1.40
C VAL A 139 6.42 2.21 -2.84
N LEU A 140 5.19 1.84 -3.14
CA LEU A 140 4.61 1.96 -4.48
C LEU A 140 4.58 3.42 -4.95
N THR A 141 4.23 4.36 -4.06
CA THR A 141 4.31 5.80 -4.36
C THR A 141 5.71 6.24 -4.78
N SER A 142 6.74 5.74 -4.11
CA SER A 142 8.13 6.07 -4.44
C SER A 142 8.57 5.48 -5.78
N ILE A 143 8.16 4.25 -6.07
CA ILE A 143 8.43 3.61 -7.35
C ILE A 143 7.76 4.36 -8.49
N PHE A 144 6.51 4.77 -8.30
CA PHE A 144 5.76 5.51 -9.30
C PHE A 144 6.45 6.83 -9.65
N LYS A 145 6.94 7.56 -8.64
CA LYS A 145 7.77 8.75 -8.84
C LYS A 145 9.10 8.46 -9.52
N ALA A 146 9.77 7.37 -9.14
CA ALA A 146 11.05 6.97 -9.72
C ALA A 146 10.92 6.53 -11.19
N ALA A 147 9.79 5.93 -11.55
CA ALA A 147 9.51 5.49 -12.92
C ALA A 147 9.31 6.64 -13.92
N GLN A 148 9.04 7.87 -13.46
CA GLN A 148 8.92 9.07 -14.31
C GLN A 148 8.03 8.84 -15.54
N HIS A 149 6.86 8.25 -15.35
CA HIS A 149 5.91 7.89 -16.42
C HIS A 149 6.38 6.80 -17.40
N SER A 150 7.52 6.14 -17.14
CA SER A 150 7.97 4.99 -17.93
C SER A 150 7.32 3.71 -17.40
N LEU A 151 6.38 3.15 -18.17
CA LEU A 151 5.74 1.88 -17.82
C LEU A 151 6.75 0.73 -17.71
N THR A 152 7.73 0.68 -18.60
CA THR A 152 8.78 -0.36 -18.57
C THR A 152 9.56 -0.30 -17.25
N LEU A 153 9.97 0.90 -16.83
CA LEU A 153 10.69 1.06 -15.57
C LEU A 153 9.80 0.72 -14.36
N LEU A 154 8.53 1.11 -14.40
CA LEU A 154 7.55 0.78 -13.35
C LEU A 154 7.42 -0.73 -13.18
N PHE A 155 7.25 -1.49 -14.27
CA PHE A 155 7.12 -2.95 -14.24
C PHE A 155 8.41 -3.68 -13.84
N ILE A 156 9.57 -3.07 -13.96
CA ILE A 156 10.84 -3.60 -13.44
C ILE A 156 10.97 -3.32 -11.93
N LEU A 157 10.71 -2.07 -11.53
CA LEU A 157 10.89 -1.65 -10.12
C LEU A 157 9.83 -2.23 -9.19
N TRP A 158 8.62 -2.45 -9.68
CA TRP A 158 7.53 -3.00 -8.89
C TRP A 158 7.85 -4.38 -8.30
N PRO A 159 8.15 -5.44 -9.08
CA PRO A 159 8.49 -6.75 -8.51
C PRO A 159 9.77 -6.70 -7.67
N PHE A 160 10.75 -5.90 -8.05
CA PHE A 160 11.97 -5.72 -7.26
C PHE A 160 11.65 -5.20 -5.85
N SER A 161 10.78 -4.22 -5.74
CA SER A 161 10.35 -3.69 -4.45
C SER A 161 9.55 -4.68 -3.61
N LEU A 162 8.73 -5.51 -4.24
CA LEU A 162 8.00 -6.59 -3.55
C LEU A 162 8.96 -7.63 -2.97
N VAL A 163 10.02 -7.96 -3.70
CA VAL A 163 11.07 -8.84 -3.18
C VAL A 163 11.73 -8.22 -1.94
N LEU A 164 12.08 -6.94 -1.99
CA LEU A 164 12.67 -6.23 -0.83
C LEU A 164 11.72 -6.24 0.36
N LEU A 165 10.44 -5.89 0.18
CA LEU A 165 9.44 -5.94 1.26
C LEU A 165 9.22 -7.37 1.77
N GLY A 166 9.21 -8.36 0.89
CA GLY A 166 9.11 -9.77 1.27
C GLY A 166 10.29 -10.24 2.12
N ILE A 167 11.51 -9.84 1.74
CA ILE A 167 12.72 -10.12 2.53
C ILE A 167 12.62 -9.49 3.92
N THR A 168 12.22 -8.21 4.02
CA THR A 168 12.09 -7.53 5.33
C THR A 168 11.06 -8.22 6.21
N THR A 169 9.94 -8.66 5.65
CA THR A 169 8.92 -9.44 6.37
C THR A 169 9.47 -10.73 6.95
N LYS A 170 10.24 -11.49 6.17
CA LYS A 170 10.88 -12.73 6.62
C LYS A 170 11.99 -12.47 7.64
N LEU A 171 12.75 -11.38 7.43
CA LEU A 171 13.83 -10.97 8.34
C LEU A 171 13.28 -10.68 9.75
N PHE A 172 12.13 -10.02 9.87
CA PHE A 172 11.49 -9.81 11.18
C PHE A 172 11.24 -11.13 11.91
N LYS A 173 10.67 -12.11 11.21
CA LYS A 173 10.38 -13.43 11.81
C LYS A 173 11.66 -14.15 12.23
N TYR A 174 12.71 -14.01 11.46
CA TYR A 174 14.01 -14.63 11.75
C TYR A 174 14.73 -13.97 12.93
N VAL A 175 14.83 -12.63 12.94
CA VAL A 175 15.53 -11.88 13.98
C VAL A 175 14.80 -11.92 15.32
N SER A 176 13.46 -11.82 15.30
CA SER A 176 12.67 -11.83 16.54
C SER A 176 12.63 -13.19 17.21
N GLN A 177 12.96 -14.29 16.51
CA GLN A 177 12.89 -15.68 17.00
C GLN A 177 11.54 -16.04 17.65
N LEU A 178 10.51 -15.24 17.41
CA LEU A 178 9.19 -15.39 18.01
C LEU A 178 8.33 -16.30 17.12
N SER A 179 7.46 -17.08 17.73
CA SER A 179 6.39 -17.80 17.03
C SER A 179 5.31 -16.79 16.58
N PHE A 180 5.65 -15.98 15.56
CA PHE A 180 4.85 -14.86 15.08
C PHE A 180 3.39 -15.25 14.82
N ALA A 181 3.17 -16.33 14.05
CA ALA A 181 1.82 -16.81 13.73
C ALA A 181 1.03 -17.14 15.00
N LYS A 182 1.62 -17.91 15.95
CA LYS A 182 0.98 -18.27 17.20
C LYS A 182 0.59 -17.05 18.05
N MET A 183 1.44 -16.04 18.08
CA MET A 183 1.18 -14.82 18.86
C MET A 183 0.09 -13.95 18.22
N ILE A 184 0.03 -13.88 16.90
CA ILE A 184 -1.05 -13.17 16.19
C ILE A 184 -2.39 -13.90 16.39
N ILE A 185 -2.42 -15.25 16.32
CA ILE A 185 -3.64 -16.05 16.63
C ILE A 185 -4.12 -15.77 18.06
N GLN A 186 -3.20 -15.58 18.99
CA GLN A 186 -3.53 -15.23 20.39
C GLN A 186 -3.97 -13.76 20.57
N GLY A 187 -4.03 -12.98 19.51
CA GLY A 187 -4.44 -11.58 19.56
C GLY A 187 -3.43 -10.64 20.24
N LYS A 188 -2.14 -11.01 20.34
CA LYS A 188 -1.11 -10.20 21.02
C LYS A 188 -0.78 -8.93 20.23
N MET A 189 -1.40 -7.81 20.60
CA MET A 189 -1.24 -6.51 19.97
C MET A 189 0.19 -5.98 19.99
N ALA A 190 0.95 -6.23 21.06
CA ALA A 190 2.34 -5.78 21.17
C ALA A 190 3.19 -6.28 19.98
N ILE A 191 3.01 -7.56 19.60
CA ILE A 191 3.72 -8.15 18.46
C ILE A 191 3.25 -7.55 17.13
N ALA A 192 1.94 -7.32 16.98
CA ALA A 192 1.38 -6.71 15.79
C ALA A 192 1.93 -5.28 15.57
N LEU A 193 2.02 -4.48 16.64
CA LEU A 193 2.56 -3.13 16.59
C LEU A 193 4.08 -3.13 16.35
N SER A 194 4.83 -4.02 17.01
CA SER A 194 6.28 -4.16 16.79
C SER A 194 6.58 -4.51 15.33
N TYR A 195 5.86 -5.47 14.77
CA TYR A 195 5.96 -5.82 13.36
C TYR A 195 5.57 -4.65 12.46
N GLY A 196 4.48 -3.97 12.78
CA GLY A 196 4.01 -2.81 12.02
C GLY A 196 5.03 -1.68 11.99
N GLY A 197 5.62 -1.33 13.13
CA GLY A 197 6.67 -0.32 13.22
C GLY A 197 7.92 -0.71 12.42
N TYR A 198 8.31 -1.98 12.51
CA TYR A 198 9.43 -2.53 11.75
C TYR A 198 9.20 -2.44 10.23
N ILE A 199 8.05 -2.92 9.72
CA ILE A 199 7.75 -2.90 8.29
C ILE A 199 7.62 -1.47 7.75
N TRP A 200 7.09 -0.53 8.54
CA TRP A 200 7.04 0.89 8.18
C TRP A 200 8.43 1.50 8.10
N GLY A 201 9.28 1.25 9.09
CA GLY A 201 10.66 1.73 9.05
C GLY A 201 11.37 1.29 7.77
N TRP A 202 11.28 0.00 7.43
CA TRP A 202 11.84 -0.52 6.19
C TRP A 202 11.18 0.05 4.94
N SER A 203 9.87 0.26 4.95
CA SER A 203 9.18 0.86 3.79
C SER A 203 9.67 2.28 3.51
N PHE A 204 9.95 3.09 4.54
CA PHE A 204 10.55 4.41 4.37
C PHE A 204 11.99 4.34 3.85
N LEU A 205 12.81 3.39 4.34
CA LEU A 205 14.17 3.18 3.84
C LEU A 205 14.17 2.77 2.36
N ILE A 206 13.32 1.81 2.00
CA ILE A 206 13.15 1.37 0.62
C ILE A 206 12.67 2.54 -0.25
N ALA A 207 11.65 3.28 0.20
CA ALA A 207 11.13 4.44 -0.51
C ALA A 207 12.20 5.53 -0.70
N ALA A 208 13.04 5.79 0.30
CA ALA A 208 14.15 6.73 0.21
C ALA A 208 15.23 6.27 -0.78
N ALA A 209 15.48 4.95 -0.83
CA ALA A 209 16.43 4.37 -1.79
C ALA A 209 15.99 4.57 -3.25
N PHE A 210 14.69 4.52 -3.52
CA PHE A 210 14.11 4.77 -4.86
C PHE A 210 14.07 6.24 -5.27
N ARG A 211 14.17 7.19 -4.33
CA ARG A 211 14.04 8.64 -4.63
C ARG A 211 15.16 9.24 -5.45
N ASN A 212 16.35 8.65 -5.46
CA ASN A 212 17.49 9.20 -6.19
C ASN A 212 17.59 8.56 -7.56
N ASN A 213 17.19 9.29 -8.57
CA ASN A 213 17.28 8.92 -9.97
C ASN A 213 18.73 8.94 -10.43
N GLY A 214 19.40 7.79 -10.38
CA GLY A 214 20.67 7.59 -11.08
C GLY A 214 20.41 7.51 -12.59
N SER A 215 21.29 8.09 -13.37
CA SER A 215 21.17 8.24 -14.80
C SER A 215 21.21 6.94 -15.61
N ALA A 216 21.53 5.79 -15.01
CA ALA A 216 21.60 4.51 -15.68
C ALA A 216 20.98 3.39 -14.83
N ILE A 217 20.10 2.59 -15.44
CA ILE A 217 19.35 1.49 -14.77
C ILE A 217 20.27 0.49 -14.08
N GLN A 218 21.45 0.22 -14.67
CA GLN A 218 22.44 -0.73 -14.13
C GLN A 218 23.01 -0.28 -12.80
N TRP A 219 23.29 1.00 -12.66
CA TRP A 219 23.81 1.61 -11.42
C TRP A 219 22.70 1.83 -10.39
N TYR A 220 21.47 1.98 -10.85
CA TYR A 220 20.31 2.25 -10.01
C TYR A 220 20.02 1.12 -9.01
N ALA A 221 19.98 -0.12 -9.48
CA ALA A 221 19.78 -1.29 -8.61
C ALA A 221 20.94 -1.44 -7.60
N GLY A 222 22.18 -1.26 -8.05
CA GLY A 222 23.34 -1.29 -7.18
C GLY A 222 23.31 -0.23 -6.08
N HIS A 223 22.90 0.99 -6.41
CA HIS A 223 22.76 2.07 -5.42
C HIS A 223 21.63 1.82 -4.42
N ILE A 224 20.51 1.23 -4.83
CA ILE A 224 19.43 0.84 -3.92
C ILE A 224 19.94 -0.19 -2.92
N ILE A 225 20.57 -1.25 -3.39
CA ILE A 225 21.11 -2.31 -2.54
C ILE A 225 22.16 -1.75 -1.58
N LEU A 226 23.09 -0.94 -2.08
CA LEU A 226 24.13 -0.31 -1.24
C LEU A 226 23.52 0.56 -0.14
N ARG A 227 22.50 1.36 -0.44
CA ARG A 227 21.82 2.20 0.55
C ARG A 227 21.10 1.38 1.60
N LEU A 228 20.43 0.30 1.19
CA LEU A 228 19.78 -0.61 2.12
C LEU A 228 20.79 -1.30 3.02
N LEU A 229 21.94 -1.75 2.49
CA LEU A 229 23.01 -2.34 3.28
C LEU A 229 23.60 -1.32 4.28
N LEU A 230 23.87 -0.09 3.84
CA LEU A 230 24.32 0.98 4.73
C LEU A 230 23.29 1.29 5.83
N SER A 231 22.01 1.27 5.50
CA SER A 231 20.94 1.46 6.49
C SER A 231 20.95 0.37 7.57
N ILE A 232 21.23 -0.88 7.20
CA ILE A 232 21.35 -1.99 8.17
C ILE A 232 22.54 -1.79 9.11
N ILE A 233 23.65 -1.23 8.61
CA ILE A 233 24.85 -0.99 9.41
C ILE A 233 24.64 0.19 10.37
N ILE A 234 23.94 1.24 9.95
CA ILE A 234 23.72 2.46 10.74
C ILE A 234 22.59 2.25 11.76
N PHE A 235 21.59 1.45 11.45
CA PHE A 235 20.42 1.16 12.30
C PHE A 235 20.29 -0.35 12.50
N PRO A 236 21.17 -0.97 13.32
CA PRO A 236 21.14 -2.40 13.61
C PRO A 236 19.89 -2.82 14.43
#